data_14b012be46aa01608c7b295f67980444
#
_entry.id   14b012be46aa01608c7b295f67980444
#
_cell.length_a   1.000
_cell.length_b   1.000
_cell.length_c   1.000
_cell.angle_alpha   90.00
_cell.angle_beta   90.00
_cell.angle_gamma   90.00
#
_symmetry.space_group_name_H-M   'P 1'
#
loop_
_entity.id
_entity.type
_entity.pdbx_description
1 polymer ?
#
loop_
_entity_poly.entity_id
_entity_poly.type
_entity_poly.pdbx_seq_one_letter_code
_entity_poly.pdbx_strand_id
1 'polypeptide(L)'
;LAGQIILDMEYVIQKKAKQWKKSKKVLDIVLFAVPASLVILGALIVIFAKNPVHNSMGLVLTLASLAVIYITLNATFVAMVQILVYAGAVMTLFLFVIMMIGVDKPEQTREEIKGQTLLVSGTLFILIGIISYVVINSGFKWDLWFPPVDYSLEGTPNIIAGTLFTEWVLPFEVISLLLIVATAAALALAYDTKPGKKK
;
A
#
# COMPACT_ATOMS: atom_id res chain seq x y z
N LEU A 1 38.30 -22.08 40.69
CA LEU A 1 36.85 -22.37 40.71
C LEU A 1 36.03 -21.18 40.32
N ALA A 2 36.20 -19.98 40.89
CA ALA A 2 35.42 -18.77 40.59
C ALA A 2 35.59 -18.28 39.13
N GLY A 3 36.81 -18.34 38.57
CA GLY A 3 37.07 -17.94 37.17
C GLY A 3 36.37 -18.84 36.12
N GLN A 4 36.27 -20.13 36.42
CA GLN A 4 35.60 -21.08 35.52
C GLN A 4 34.08 -20.88 35.49
N ILE A 5 33.50 -20.57 36.65
CA ILE A 5 32.06 -20.27 36.74
C ILE A 5 31.71 -18.99 35.96
N ILE A 6 32.59 -17.98 35.99
CA ILE A 6 32.39 -16.73 35.25
C ILE A 6 32.43 -16.99 33.74
N LEU A 7 33.39 -17.76 33.26
CA LEU A 7 33.53 -18.13 31.84
C LEU A 7 32.32 -18.95 31.33
N ASP A 8 31.83 -19.88 32.15
CA ASP A 8 30.63 -20.68 31.80
C ASP A 8 29.37 -19.82 31.78
N MET A 9 29.23 -18.86 32.67
CA MET A 9 28.10 -17.91 32.65
C MET A 9 28.15 -17.01 31.41
N GLU A 10 29.31 -16.46 31.07
CA GLU A 10 29.46 -15.66 29.85
C GLU A 10 29.12 -16.48 28.57
N TYR A 11 29.60 -17.70 28.50
CA TYR A 11 29.26 -18.60 27.38
C TYR A 11 27.76 -18.87 27.26
N VAL A 12 27.08 -19.12 28.39
CA VAL A 12 25.62 -19.33 28.41
C VAL A 12 24.86 -18.07 28.00
N ILE A 13 25.30 -16.89 28.46
CA ILE A 13 24.70 -15.59 28.09
C ILE A 13 24.87 -15.34 26.58
N GLN A 14 26.07 -15.54 26.05
CA GLN A 14 26.37 -15.38 24.64
C GLN A 14 25.54 -16.35 23.77
N LYS A 15 25.41 -17.61 24.18
CA LYS A 15 24.60 -18.62 23.49
C LYS A 15 23.11 -18.26 23.48
N LYS A 16 22.56 -17.79 24.62
CA LYS A 16 21.18 -17.28 24.71
C LYS A 16 20.98 -16.05 23.84
N ALA A 17 21.88 -15.08 23.88
CA ALA A 17 21.82 -13.87 23.05
C ALA A 17 21.82 -14.21 21.53
N LYS A 18 22.62 -15.17 21.12
CA LYS A 18 22.67 -15.65 19.72
C LYS A 18 21.38 -16.35 19.30
N GLN A 19 20.77 -17.14 20.18
CA GLN A 19 19.47 -17.74 19.94
C GLN A 19 18.35 -16.70 19.84
N TRP A 20 18.33 -15.72 20.72
CA TRP A 20 17.37 -14.61 20.69
C TRP A 20 17.46 -13.79 19.41
N LYS A 21 18.67 -13.47 18.95
CA LYS A 21 18.88 -12.78 17.66
C LYS A 21 18.38 -13.62 16.48
N LYS A 22 18.60 -14.93 16.50
CA LYS A 22 18.11 -15.82 15.43
C LYS A 22 16.60 -15.95 15.43
N SER A 23 15.97 -16.08 16.61
CA SER A 23 14.51 -16.15 16.75
C SER A 23 13.84 -14.86 16.31
N LYS A 24 14.36 -13.67 16.71
CA LYS A 24 13.86 -12.38 16.25
C LYS A 24 13.93 -12.25 14.73
N LYS A 25 15.07 -12.59 14.13
CA LYS A 25 15.24 -12.51 12.66
C LYS A 25 14.25 -13.38 11.90
N VAL A 26 13.96 -14.58 12.40
CA VAL A 26 12.94 -15.46 11.80
C VAL A 26 11.55 -14.88 11.95
N LEU A 27 11.24 -14.34 13.12
CA LEU A 27 9.96 -13.69 13.39
C LEU A 27 9.73 -12.48 12.48
N ASP A 28 10.74 -11.62 12.33
CA ASP A 28 10.67 -10.44 11.45
C ASP A 28 10.44 -10.83 9.98
N ILE A 29 11.14 -11.89 9.52
CA ILE A 29 10.93 -12.41 8.16
C ILE A 29 9.52 -12.94 7.98
N VAL A 30 8.99 -13.70 8.94
CA VAL A 30 7.62 -14.25 8.86
C VAL A 30 6.58 -13.14 8.91
N LEU A 31 6.76 -12.17 9.82
CA LEU A 31 5.85 -11.01 9.94
C LEU A 31 5.81 -10.14 8.66
N PHE A 32 6.87 -10.14 7.88
CA PHE A 32 6.88 -9.48 6.57
C PHE A 32 6.38 -10.38 5.45
N ALA A 33 6.83 -11.63 5.39
CA ALA A 33 6.55 -12.54 4.28
C ALA A 33 5.06 -12.91 4.18
N VAL A 34 4.38 -13.09 5.31
CA VAL A 34 2.96 -13.45 5.33
C VAL A 34 2.10 -12.33 4.72
N PRO A 35 2.13 -11.08 5.21
CA PRO A 35 1.33 -10.03 4.60
C PRO A 35 1.80 -9.69 3.17
N ALA A 36 3.09 -9.79 2.84
CA ALA A 36 3.58 -9.60 1.49
C ALA A 36 3.00 -10.64 0.51
N SER A 37 2.90 -11.90 0.92
CA SER A 37 2.22 -12.93 0.11
C SER A 37 0.74 -12.66 -0.07
N LEU A 38 0.04 -12.15 0.95
CA LEU A 38 -1.37 -11.75 0.85
C LEU A 38 -1.57 -10.56 -0.08
N VAL A 39 -0.64 -9.59 -0.10
CA VAL A 39 -0.66 -8.49 -1.08
C VAL A 39 -0.59 -9.02 -2.50
N ILE A 40 0.32 -9.94 -2.78
CA ILE A 40 0.46 -10.55 -4.11
C ILE A 40 -0.79 -11.34 -4.48
N LEU A 41 -1.31 -12.16 -3.56
CA LEU A 41 -2.54 -12.93 -3.80
C LEU A 41 -3.74 -12.01 -4.06
N GLY A 42 -3.91 -10.96 -3.26
CA GLY A 42 -4.96 -9.96 -3.47
C GLY A 42 -4.84 -9.27 -4.82
N ALA A 43 -3.63 -8.86 -5.22
CA ALA A 43 -3.37 -8.26 -6.53
C ALA A 43 -3.67 -9.22 -7.68
N LEU A 44 -3.34 -10.51 -7.55
CA LEU A 44 -3.68 -11.53 -8.54
C LEU A 44 -5.20 -11.72 -8.65
N ILE A 45 -5.93 -11.70 -7.53
CA ILE A 45 -7.40 -11.75 -7.55
C ILE A 45 -7.96 -10.55 -8.33
N VAL A 46 -7.44 -9.33 -8.11
CA VAL A 46 -7.86 -8.13 -8.83
C VAL A 46 -7.67 -8.28 -10.35
N ILE A 47 -6.59 -8.91 -10.78
CA ILE A 47 -6.28 -9.05 -12.22
C ILE A 47 -7.11 -10.16 -12.87
N PHE A 48 -7.26 -11.30 -12.21
CA PHE A 48 -7.80 -12.50 -12.83
C PHE A 48 -9.29 -12.75 -12.54
N ALA A 49 -9.87 -12.14 -11.52
CA ALA A 49 -11.28 -12.35 -11.24
C ALA A 49 -12.16 -11.65 -12.30
N LYS A 50 -13.17 -12.35 -12.77
CA LYS A 50 -14.11 -11.85 -13.78
C LYS A 50 -15.25 -11.02 -13.19
N ASN A 51 -15.48 -11.16 -11.88
CA ASN A 51 -16.57 -10.47 -11.21
C ASN A 51 -16.02 -9.22 -10.49
N PRO A 52 -16.54 -8.00 -10.78
CA PRO A 52 -16.10 -6.76 -10.15
C PRO A 52 -16.15 -6.76 -8.62
N VAL A 53 -17.11 -7.47 -8.02
CA VAL A 53 -17.20 -7.62 -6.57
C VAL A 53 -16.02 -8.41 -6.01
N HIS A 54 -15.62 -9.51 -6.67
CA HIS A 54 -14.45 -10.29 -6.27
C HIS A 54 -13.15 -9.48 -6.45
N ASN A 55 -13.05 -8.67 -7.53
CA ASN A 55 -11.91 -7.77 -7.73
C ASN A 55 -11.78 -6.78 -6.58
N SER A 56 -12.89 -6.18 -6.19
CA SER A 56 -12.93 -5.23 -5.06
C SER A 56 -12.55 -5.88 -3.74
N MET A 57 -13.01 -7.12 -3.49
CA MET A 57 -12.61 -7.90 -2.31
C MET A 57 -11.09 -8.22 -2.32
N GLY A 58 -10.54 -8.56 -3.48
CA GLY A 58 -9.10 -8.74 -3.67
C GLY A 58 -8.32 -7.46 -3.34
N LEU A 59 -8.83 -6.31 -3.75
CA LEU A 59 -8.22 -5.02 -3.46
C LEU A 59 -8.27 -4.68 -1.96
N VAL A 60 -9.40 -4.94 -1.28
CA VAL A 60 -9.50 -4.80 0.18
C VAL A 60 -8.46 -5.65 0.89
N LEU A 61 -8.31 -6.91 0.48
CA LEU A 61 -7.30 -7.82 1.04
C LEU A 61 -5.88 -7.26 0.86
N THR A 62 -5.57 -6.75 -0.33
CA THR A 62 -4.28 -6.11 -0.63
C THR A 62 -4.03 -4.92 0.28
N LEU A 63 -5.00 -4.00 0.40
CA LEU A 63 -4.87 -2.78 1.21
C LEU A 63 -4.75 -3.07 2.71
N ALA A 64 -5.52 -4.03 3.22
CA ALA A 64 -5.42 -4.47 4.61
C ALA A 64 -4.06 -5.12 4.91
N SER A 65 -3.55 -5.94 3.99
CA SER A 65 -2.23 -6.58 4.13
C SER A 65 -1.09 -5.56 4.06
N LEU A 66 -1.21 -4.52 3.23
CA LEU A 66 -0.27 -3.39 3.20
C LEU A 66 -0.21 -2.65 4.55
N ALA A 67 -1.35 -2.47 5.21
CA ALA A 67 -1.37 -1.85 6.53
C ALA A 67 -0.55 -2.66 7.56
N VAL A 68 -0.62 -3.99 7.50
CA VAL A 68 0.20 -4.86 8.36
C VAL A 68 1.70 -4.67 8.04
N ILE A 69 2.08 -4.56 6.76
CA ILE A 69 3.47 -4.27 6.37
C ILE A 69 3.91 -2.91 6.94
N TYR A 70 3.09 -1.88 6.88
CA TYR A 70 3.42 -0.57 7.46
C TYR A 70 3.65 -0.64 8.98
N ILE A 71 2.88 -1.46 9.70
CA ILE A 71 3.12 -1.70 11.13
C ILE A 71 4.50 -2.35 11.36
N THR A 72 4.88 -3.33 10.55
CA THR A 72 6.19 -3.99 10.68
C THR A 72 7.36 -3.04 10.37
N LEU A 73 7.11 -1.99 9.59
CA LEU A 73 8.08 -0.95 9.27
C LEU A 73 8.05 0.24 10.25
N ASN A 74 7.38 0.12 11.39
CA ASN A 74 7.19 1.18 12.39
C ASN A 74 6.47 2.43 11.85
N ALA A 75 5.79 2.35 10.71
CA ALA A 75 5.01 3.44 10.12
C ALA A 75 3.56 3.40 10.62
N THR A 76 3.35 3.52 11.94
CA THR A 76 2.06 3.31 12.60
C THR A 76 0.98 4.27 12.14
N PHE A 77 1.31 5.54 11.90
CA PHE A 77 0.35 6.53 11.39
C PHE A 77 -0.16 6.15 10.00
N VAL A 78 0.76 5.80 9.09
CA VAL A 78 0.41 5.40 7.72
C VAL A 78 -0.43 4.12 7.72
N ALA A 79 -0.11 3.17 8.59
CA ALA A 79 -0.89 1.95 8.76
C ALA A 79 -2.33 2.23 9.20
N MET A 80 -2.53 3.14 10.16
CA MET A 80 -3.88 3.55 10.60
C MET A 80 -4.66 4.23 9.47
N VAL A 81 -4.03 5.16 8.74
CA VAL A 81 -4.65 5.82 7.59
C VAL A 81 -5.01 4.81 6.50
N GLN A 82 -4.13 3.84 6.24
CA GLN A 82 -4.37 2.76 5.28
C GLN A 82 -5.64 1.96 5.62
N ILE A 83 -5.85 1.62 6.88
CA ILE A 83 -7.04 0.86 7.30
C ILE A 83 -8.28 1.74 7.31
N LEU A 84 -8.21 2.92 7.94
CA LEU A 84 -9.39 3.76 8.15
C LEU A 84 -9.88 4.40 6.85
N VAL A 85 -8.98 4.96 6.06
CA VAL A 85 -9.34 5.71 4.86
C VAL A 85 -9.44 4.77 3.66
N TYR A 86 -8.37 4.03 3.35
CA TYR A 86 -8.36 3.22 2.12
C TYR A 86 -9.24 1.97 2.23
N ALA A 87 -8.99 1.10 3.21
CA ALA A 87 -9.76 -0.13 3.35
C ALA A 87 -11.17 0.14 3.91
N GLY A 88 -11.32 1.08 4.83
CA GLY A 88 -12.60 1.41 5.46
C GLY A 88 -13.47 2.32 4.59
N ALA A 89 -13.11 3.58 4.42
CA ALA A 89 -13.99 4.55 3.77
C ALA A 89 -14.05 4.38 2.24
N VAL A 90 -12.89 4.41 1.57
CA VAL A 90 -12.84 4.44 0.09
C VAL A 90 -13.30 3.12 -0.50
N MET A 91 -12.77 1.99 -0.02
CA MET A 91 -13.11 0.68 -0.59
C MET A 91 -14.52 0.23 -0.22
N THR A 92 -15.01 0.55 0.98
CA THR A 92 -16.39 0.26 1.35
C THR A 92 -17.37 1.03 0.48
N LEU A 93 -17.09 2.33 0.24
CA LEU A 93 -17.90 3.13 -0.69
C LEU A 93 -17.86 2.57 -2.11
N PHE A 94 -16.67 2.19 -2.59
CA PHE A 94 -16.49 1.60 -3.92
C PHE A 94 -17.25 0.28 -4.08
N LEU A 95 -17.18 -0.61 -3.09
CA LEU A 95 -17.96 -1.86 -3.05
C LEU A 95 -19.47 -1.58 -3.08
N PHE A 96 -19.93 -0.62 -2.30
CA PHE A 96 -21.34 -0.24 -2.26
C PHE A 96 -21.81 0.26 -3.65
N VAL A 97 -21.03 1.13 -4.29
CA VAL A 97 -21.34 1.66 -5.62
C VAL A 97 -21.41 0.54 -6.66
N ILE A 98 -20.43 -0.38 -6.68
CA ILE A 98 -20.45 -1.51 -7.62
C ILE A 98 -21.67 -2.41 -7.39
N MET A 99 -22.03 -2.66 -6.13
CA MET A 99 -23.22 -3.45 -5.82
C MET A 99 -24.53 -2.75 -6.26
N MET A 100 -24.59 -1.42 -6.14
CA MET A 100 -25.77 -0.63 -6.52
C MET A 100 -25.95 -0.53 -8.03
N ILE A 101 -24.87 -0.36 -8.78
CA ILE A 101 -24.91 -0.28 -10.24
C ILE A 101 -25.28 -1.65 -10.85
N GLY A 102 -24.95 -2.72 -10.13
CA GLY A 102 -25.08 -4.08 -10.64
C GLY A 102 -23.89 -4.49 -11.53
N VAL A 103 -23.71 -5.79 -11.68
CA VAL A 103 -22.69 -6.34 -12.56
C VAL A 103 -23.32 -6.53 -13.93
N ASP A 104 -23.09 -5.60 -14.84
CA ASP A 104 -23.45 -5.82 -16.24
C ASP A 104 -22.73 -7.07 -16.76
N LYS A 105 -23.40 -7.77 -17.70
CA LYS A 105 -22.82 -8.98 -18.31
C LYS A 105 -21.41 -8.66 -18.79
N PRO A 106 -20.42 -9.55 -18.56
CA PRO A 106 -19.07 -9.31 -19.02
C PRO A 106 -19.11 -9.00 -20.52
N GLU A 107 -18.77 -7.77 -20.85
CA GLU A 107 -18.63 -7.34 -22.23
C GLU A 107 -17.64 -8.31 -22.88
N GLN A 108 -18.08 -9.00 -23.92
CA GLN A 108 -17.19 -9.86 -24.71
C GLN A 108 -16.19 -8.93 -25.36
N THR A 109 -15.07 -8.72 -24.70
CA THR A 109 -13.94 -7.95 -25.21
C THR A 109 -13.36 -8.71 -26.41
N ARG A 110 -14.05 -8.60 -27.54
CA ARG A 110 -13.54 -9.09 -28.82
C ARG A 110 -12.51 -8.06 -29.26
N GLU A 111 -11.26 -8.45 -29.40
CA GLU A 111 -10.25 -7.58 -29.97
C GLU A 111 -10.75 -7.06 -31.32
N GLU A 112 -11.10 -5.79 -31.40
CA GLU A 112 -11.57 -5.15 -32.64
C GLU A 112 -10.42 -5.01 -33.64
N ILE A 113 -9.19 -4.92 -33.16
CA ILE A 113 -7.99 -4.74 -34.00
C ILE A 113 -7.13 -6.00 -33.88
N LYS A 114 -7.05 -6.76 -35.01
CA LYS A 114 -6.19 -7.93 -35.10
C LYS A 114 -4.73 -7.55 -34.86
N GLY A 115 -4.11 -8.14 -33.81
CA GLY A 115 -2.71 -7.90 -33.45
C GLY A 115 -2.48 -6.82 -32.41
N GLN A 116 -3.51 -6.19 -31.85
CA GLN A 116 -3.39 -5.18 -30.79
C GLN A 116 -2.64 -5.74 -29.56
N THR A 117 -2.98 -6.94 -29.12
CA THR A 117 -2.31 -7.60 -27.98
C THR A 117 -0.83 -7.81 -28.24
N LEU A 118 -0.44 -8.18 -29.45
CA LEU A 118 0.95 -8.38 -29.83
C LEU A 118 1.73 -7.04 -29.83
N LEU A 119 1.13 -5.98 -30.37
CA LEU A 119 1.73 -4.64 -30.36
C LEU A 119 1.88 -4.10 -28.95
N VAL A 120 0.85 -4.19 -28.13
CA VAL A 120 0.89 -3.69 -26.73
C VAL A 120 1.91 -4.48 -25.90
N SER A 121 1.90 -5.81 -25.99
CA SER A 121 2.87 -6.63 -25.26
C SER A 121 4.32 -6.37 -25.72
N GLY A 122 4.54 -6.25 -27.02
CA GLY A 122 5.85 -5.90 -27.57
C GLY A 122 6.36 -4.54 -27.10
N THR A 123 5.51 -3.53 -27.12
CA THR A 123 5.84 -2.19 -26.61
C THR A 123 6.16 -2.22 -25.10
N LEU A 124 5.38 -2.99 -24.33
CA LEU A 124 5.63 -3.15 -22.90
C LEU A 124 6.98 -3.81 -22.61
N PHE A 125 7.32 -4.88 -23.32
CA PHE A 125 8.62 -5.54 -23.19
C PHE A 125 9.79 -4.63 -23.56
N ILE A 126 9.66 -3.84 -24.63
CA ILE A 126 10.67 -2.85 -25.03
C ILE A 126 10.82 -1.79 -23.95
N LEU A 127 9.71 -1.27 -23.41
CA LEU A 127 9.74 -0.26 -22.35
C LEU A 127 10.42 -0.79 -21.07
N ILE A 128 10.06 -1.98 -20.63
CA ILE A 128 10.72 -2.63 -19.49
C ILE A 128 12.20 -2.86 -19.76
N GLY A 129 12.57 -3.28 -20.96
CA GLY A 129 13.97 -3.45 -21.36
C GLY A 129 14.76 -2.16 -21.31
N ILE A 130 14.21 -1.06 -21.81
CA ILE A 130 14.85 0.26 -21.78
C ILE A 130 15.02 0.74 -20.34
N ILE A 131 13.98 0.66 -19.52
CA ILE A 131 14.04 1.05 -18.11
C ILE A 131 15.09 0.23 -17.37
N SER A 132 15.08 -1.09 -17.54
CA SER A 132 16.05 -1.99 -16.91
C SER A 132 17.49 -1.67 -17.36
N TYR A 133 17.70 -1.42 -18.65
CA TYR A 133 19.00 -1.03 -19.19
C TYR A 133 19.50 0.29 -18.59
N VAL A 134 18.63 1.30 -18.51
CA VAL A 134 18.96 2.60 -17.91
C VAL A 134 19.29 2.44 -16.43
N VAL A 135 18.50 1.70 -15.66
CA VAL A 135 18.74 1.48 -14.22
C VAL A 135 20.07 0.75 -13.97
N ILE A 136 20.39 -0.26 -14.79
CA ILE A 136 21.63 -1.04 -14.63
C ILE A 136 22.86 -0.24 -15.05
N ASN A 137 22.79 0.49 -16.19
CA ASN A 137 23.94 1.17 -16.77
C ASN A 137 24.15 2.61 -16.29
N SER A 138 23.13 3.28 -15.74
CA SER A 138 23.25 4.68 -15.31
C SER A 138 24.12 4.86 -14.07
N GLY A 139 24.58 3.78 -13.42
CA GLY A 139 25.28 3.89 -12.15
C GLY A 139 24.46 4.61 -11.08
N PHE A 140 23.13 4.53 -11.18
CA PHE A 140 22.18 5.21 -10.30
C PHE A 140 22.45 4.82 -8.84
N LYS A 141 23.04 5.75 -8.11
CA LYS A 141 23.27 5.59 -6.68
C LYS A 141 22.02 6.06 -5.95
N TRP A 142 21.29 5.14 -5.38
CA TRP A 142 20.09 5.42 -4.58
C TRP A 142 20.38 6.36 -3.40
N ASP A 143 21.62 6.33 -2.90
CA ASP A 143 22.08 7.17 -1.78
C ASP A 143 22.07 8.68 -2.08
N LEU A 144 22.12 9.08 -3.38
CA LEU A 144 22.09 10.49 -3.79
C LEU A 144 20.68 11.08 -3.74
N TRP A 145 19.66 10.26 -3.86
CA TRP A 145 18.27 10.70 -3.90
C TRP A 145 17.57 10.59 -2.55
N PHE A 146 18.00 9.64 -1.73
CA PHE A 146 17.48 9.44 -0.39
C PHE A 146 18.58 9.81 0.61
N PRO A 147 18.47 10.95 1.31
CA PRO A 147 19.39 11.24 2.42
C PRO A 147 19.30 10.10 3.43
N PRO A 148 20.40 9.83 4.16
CA PRO A 148 20.38 8.80 5.18
C PRO A 148 19.21 9.06 6.13
N VAL A 149 18.22 8.18 6.08
CA VAL A 149 17.05 8.27 6.95
C VAL A 149 17.50 7.86 8.33
N ASP A 150 17.28 8.73 9.30
CA ASP A 150 17.45 8.37 10.69
C ASP A 150 16.32 7.38 11.06
N TYR A 151 16.65 6.09 11.06
CA TYR A 151 15.71 5.02 11.41
C TYR A 151 15.27 5.06 12.88
N SER A 152 15.80 5.98 13.68
CA SER A 152 15.31 6.26 15.03
C SER A 152 14.00 7.07 15.02
N LEU A 153 13.69 7.74 13.90
CA LEU A 153 12.44 8.44 13.70
C LEU A 153 11.35 7.42 13.34
N GLU A 154 10.64 6.96 14.33
CA GLU A 154 9.46 6.15 14.15
C GLU A 154 8.38 6.96 13.41
N GLY A 155 7.67 6.35 12.44
CA GLY A 155 6.55 6.98 11.73
C GLY A 155 5.33 7.20 12.63
N THR A 156 5.56 7.82 13.79
CA THR A 156 4.54 8.13 14.80
C THR A 156 3.74 9.36 14.40
N PRO A 157 2.48 9.48 14.84
CA PRO A 157 1.64 10.64 14.55
C PRO A 157 2.28 11.97 14.94
N ASN A 158 3.05 12.02 16.04
CA ASN A 158 3.68 13.25 16.51
C ASN A 158 4.77 13.77 15.58
N ILE A 159 5.59 12.89 15.04
CA ILE A 159 6.66 13.26 14.09
C ILE A 159 6.07 13.73 12.77
N ILE A 160 5.07 13.00 12.27
CA ILE A 160 4.39 13.38 11.03
C ILE A 160 3.65 14.71 11.20
N ALA A 161 2.98 14.92 12.33
CA ALA A 161 2.32 16.20 12.63
C ALA A 161 3.33 17.34 12.70
N GLY A 162 4.49 17.14 13.35
CA GLY A 162 5.55 18.13 13.39
C GLY A 162 5.94 18.59 11.99
N THR A 163 6.32 17.67 11.11
CA THR A 163 6.72 17.98 9.73
C THR A 163 5.57 18.57 8.91
N LEU A 164 4.36 18.04 9.06
CA LEU A 164 3.18 18.50 8.31
C LEU A 164 2.82 19.95 8.61
N PHE A 165 2.89 20.36 9.87
CA PHE A 165 2.51 21.71 10.30
C PHE A 165 3.67 22.72 10.30
N THR A 166 4.89 22.33 9.96
CA THR A 166 6.04 23.22 9.81
C THR A 166 6.48 23.37 8.37
N GLU A 167 6.85 22.25 7.73
CA GLU A 167 7.44 22.26 6.38
C GLU A 167 6.39 22.08 5.28
N TRP A 168 5.28 21.38 5.57
CA TRP A 168 4.25 20.99 4.58
C TRP A 168 2.90 21.64 4.83
N VAL A 169 2.88 22.86 5.36
CA VAL A 169 1.64 23.62 5.66
C VAL A 169 0.84 23.88 4.39
N LEU A 170 1.48 24.32 3.29
CA LEU A 170 0.80 24.60 2.03
C LEU A 170 0.08 23.38 1.44
N PRO A 171 0.72 22.21 1.27
CA PRO A 171 0.03 20.98 0.87
C PRO A 171 -1.13 20.60 1.80
N PHE A 172 -0.97 20.77 3.11
CA PHE A 172 -2.01 20.50 4.09
C PHE A 172 -3.24 21.40 3.87
N GLU A 173 -3.03 22.72 3.65
CA GLU A 173 -4.09 23.69 3.40
C GLU A 173 -4.82 23.37 2.07
N VAL A 174 -4.07 23.05 1.01
CA VAL A 174 -4.67 22.67 -0.29
C VAL A 174 -5.53 21.42 -0.17
N ILE A 175 -5.08 20.39 0.59
CA ILE A 175 -5.86 19.18 0.82
C ILE A 175 -7.13 19.49 1.60
N SER A 176 -7.08 20.39 2.59
CA SER A 176 -8.26 20.80 3.36
C SER A 176 -9.31 21.49 2.49
N LEU A 177 -8.88 22.38 1.60
CA LEU A 177 -9.76 23.01 0.60
C LEU A 177 -10.36 21.99 -0.37
N LEU A 178 -9.55 21.02 -0.83
CA LEU A 178 -10.03 19.94 -1.69
C LEU A 178 -11.13 19.12 -1.01
N LEU A 179 -10.98 18.80 0.27
CA LEU A 179 -11.99 18.07 1.04
C LEU A 179 -13.30 18.86 1.18
N ILE A 180 -13.22 20.19 1.41
CA ILE A 180 -14.40 21.07 1.47
C ILE A 180 -15.11 21.05 0.12
N VAL A 181 -14.40 21.25 -0.98
CA VAL A 181 -14.96 21.24 -2.34
C VAL A 181 -15.58 19.87 -2.67
N ALA A 182 -14.89 18.79 -2.36
CA ALA A 182 -15.40 17.43 -2.58
C ALA A 182 -16.70 17.17 -1.80
N THR A 183 -16.76 17.60 -0.55
CA THR A 183 -17.97 17.47 0.29
C THR A 183 -19.12 18.31 -0.24
N ALA A 184 -18.85 19.55 -0.63
CA ALA A 184 -19.86 20.45 -1.23
C ALA A 184 -20.39 19.89 -2.55
N ALA A 185 -19.51 19.37 -3.41
CA ALA A 185 -19.90 18.75 -4.68
C ALA A 185 -20.74 17.48 -4.47
N ALA A 186 -20.36 16.62 -3.53
CA ALA A 186 -21.14 15.43 -3.20
C ALA A 186 -22.55 15.78 -2.70
N LEU A 187 -22.65 16.81 -1.86
CA LEU A 187 -23.93 17.31 -1.34
C LEU A 187 -24.81 17.94 -2.45
N ALA A 188 -24.21 18.72 -3.34
CA ALA A 188 -24.90 19.32 -4.47
C ALA A 188 -25.48 18.25 -5.41
N LEU A 189 -24.69 17.22 -5.75
CA LEU A 189 -25.15 16.09 -6.56
C LEU A 189 -26.26 15.29 -5.88
N ALA A 190 -26.19 15.09 -4.57
CA ALA A 190 -27.24 14.39 -3.83
C ALA A 190 -28.56 15.18 -3.77
N TYR A 191 -28.48 16.52 -3.80
CA TYR A 191 -29.66 17.37 -3.73
C TYR A 191 -30.41 17.50 -5.07
N ASP A 192 -29.70 17.43 -6.19
CA ASP A 192 -30.27 17.61 -7.54
C ASP A 192 -31.10 16.41 -8.04
N THR A 193 -31.08 15.30 -7.31
CA THR A 193 -31.85 14.09 -7.62
C THR A 193 -33.32 14.13 -7.21
N LYS A 194 -33.91 15.31 -6.85
CA LYS A 194 -35.37 15.40 -6.70
C LYS A 194 -36.01 15.33 -8.09
N PRO A 195 -36.87 14.33 -8.38
CA PRO A 195 -37.58 14.28 -9.65
C PRO A 195 -38.41 15.54 -9.78
N GLY A 196 -38.10 16.31 -10.81
CA GLY A 196 -38.83 17.53 -11.12
C GLY A 196 -40.31 17.26 -11.16
N LYS A 197 -41.12 17.99 -10.40
CA LYS A 197 -42.56 18.07 -10.59
C LYS A 197 -42.79 18.47 -12.05
N LYS A 198 -43.19 17.51 -12.88
CA LYS A 198 -43.79 17.81 -14.17
C LYS A 198 -45.03 18.68 -13.89
N LYS A 199 -44.98 19.92 -14.28
CA LYS A 199 -46.18 20.76 -14.43
C LYS A 199 -46.88 20.33 -15.74
#